data_3d41855d355dabd6d114b34aadba2fdc
#
_entry.id   3d41855d355dabd6d114b34aadba2fdc
#
_cell.length_a   1.000
_cell.length_b   1.000
_cell.length_c   1.000
_cell.angle_alpha   90.00
_cell.angle_beta   90.00
_cell.angle_gamma   90.00
#
_symmetry.space_group_name_H-M   'P 1'
#
loop_
_entity.id
_entity.type
_entity.pdbx_description
1 polymer ?
#
loop_
_entity_poly.entity_id
_entity_poly.type
_entity_poly.pdbx_seq_one_letter_code
_entity_poly.pdbx_strand_id
1 'polypeptide(L)'
;VANRGICEALPYKYKPKLKEYKPVKSFPDPFYRWRPHPWHGLEVGPEVPRVVHAFIEICPFDLVKYEVDKTTGYLRVDRPQRSSSQHPTLYGFIPKTYCGERVGALMPEAARGDGDPLDICVISERPISKTEILLNARVVGGFPMLDGGEADDKIIAVLENDPLWSSVDDIAGLPPALIERMRHYFMTYKLIPGEENKVSIGPAYGFDHAKIVIQASIADYNSEFGSD
;
A
#
# COMPACT_ATOMS: atom_id res chain seq x y z
N VAL A 1 -36.56 -11.97 -55.73
CA VAL A 1 -37.67 -11.76 -54.81
C VAL A 1 -37.07 -11.79 -53.41
N ALA A 2 -36.88 -10.62 -52.83
CA ALA A 2 -36.28 -10.46 -51.51
C ALA A 2 -37.40 -10.50 -50.45
N ASN A 3 -37.27 -11.40 -49.50
CA ASN A 3 -38.17 -11.45 -48.35
C ASN A 3 -37.48 -10.74 -47.16
N ARG A 4 -37.88 -9.50 -46.86
CA ARG A 4 -37.47 -8.77 -45.68
C ARG A 4 -38.38 -9.20 -44.54
N GLY A 5 -37.88 -10.05 -43.65
CA GLY A 5 -38.50 -10.33 -42.38
C GLY A 5 -38.44 -9.08 -41.48
N ILE A 6 -39.60 -8.53 -41.19
CA ILE A 6 -39.77 -7.43 -40.22
C ILE A 6 -39.66 -8.05 -38.84
N CYS A 7 -38.62 -7.65 -38.11
CA CYS A 7 -38.48 -7.98 -36.71
C CYS A 7 -39.40 -7.03 -35.94
N GLU A 8 -40.59 -7.48 -35.54
CA GLU A 8 -41.46 -6.74 -34.66
C GLU A 8 -40.84 -6.69 -33.25
N ALA A 9 -40.44 -5.52 -32.86
CA ALA A 9 -39.99 -5.25 -31.49
C ALA A 9 -41.15 -5.38 -30.51
N LEU A 10 -41.12 -6.39 -29.66
CA LEU A 10 -42.08 -6.55 -28.58
C LEU A 10 -42.04 -5.32 -27.68
N PRO A 11 -43.18 -4.72 -27.32
CA PRO A 11 -43.20 -3.57 -26.45
C PRO A 11 -42.90 -4.00 -25.00
N TYR A 12 -41.65 -3.85 -24.59
CA TYR A 12 -41.25 -4.09 -23.21
C TYR A 12 -41.79 -2.95 -22.33
N LYS A 13 -42.99 -3.12 -21.79
CA LYS A 13 -43.58 -2.20 -20.81
C LYS A 13 -43.14 -2.54 -19.39
N TYR A 14 -41.85 -2.54 -19.14
CA TYR A 14 -41.38 -2.52 -17.77
C TYR A 14 -41.32 -1.05 -17.28
N LYS A 15 -42.31 -0.62 -16.52
CA LYS A 15 -42.21 0.58 -15.70
C LYS A 15 -41.70 0.12 -14.34
N PRO A 16 -40.41 0.34 -13.99
CA PRO A 16 -39.98 0.09 -12.63
C PRO A 16 -40.82 1.00 -11.72
N LYS A 17 -41.50 0.41 -10.74
CA LYS A 17 -42.03 1.17 -9.61
C LYS A 17 -40.80 1.71 -8.90
N LEU A 18 -40.43 2.95 -9.16
CA LEU A 18 -39.47 3.67 -8.35
C LEU A 18 -40.02 3.62 -6.92
N LYS A 19 -39.43 2.81 -6.05
CA LYS A 19 -39.69 2.90 -4.63
C LYS A 19 -39.38 4.34 -4.26
N GLU A 20 -40.37 5.05 -3.70
CA GLU A 20 -40.16 6.38 -3.15
C GLU A 20 -38.93 6.30 -2.23
N TYR A 21 -37.86 6.97 -2.62
CA TYR A 21 -36.66 7.08 -1.78
C TYR A 21 -37.03 7.95 -0.57
N LYS A 22 -37.32 7.31 0.54
CA LYS A 22 -37.50 8.02 1.80
C LYS A 22 -36.11 8.46 2.26
N PRO A 23 -35.84 9.76 2.31
CA PRO A 23 -34.56 10.24 2.81
C PRO A 23 -34.35 9.70 4.23
N VAL A 24 -33.17 9.14 4.47
CA VAL A 24 -32.79 8.67 5.82
C VAL A 24 -32.81 9.89 6.74
N LYS A 25 -33.75 9.95 7.67
CA LYS A 25 -33.99 11.09 8.56
C LYS A 25 -32.88 11.32 9.59
N SER A 26 -32.06 10.32 9.85
CA SER A 26 -30.88 10.43 10.69
C SER A 26 -29.80 9.51 10.15
N PHE A 27 -28.61 10.03 10.00
CA PHE A 27 -27.43 9.21 9.84
C PHE A 27 -26.95 8.81 11.25
N PRO A 28 -26.42 7.58 11.43
CA PRO A 28 -25.64 7.31 12.62
C PRO A 28 -24.54 8.37 12.73
N ASP A 29 -23.89 8.43 13.84
CA ASP A 29 -22.83 9.37 14.18
C ASP A 29 -22.03 9.82 12.92
N PRO A 30 -21.63 11.09 12.78
CA PRO A 30 -20.85 11.63 11.66
C PRO A 30 -19.69 10.76 11.23
N PHE A 31 -19.11 10.00 12.14
CA PHE A 31 -18.04 9.03 11.89
C PHE A 31 -18.39 8.00 10.78
N TYR A 32 -19.62 7.52 10.72
CA TYR A 32 -20.05 6.57 9.68
C TYR A 32 -20.46 7.25 8.37
N ARG A 33 -20.54 8.53 8.35
CA ARG A 33 -20.97 9.31 7.19
C ARG A 33 -19.83 9.53 6.20
N TRP A 34 -18.60 9.55 6.67
CA TRP A 34 -17.41 9.87 5.89
C TRP A 34 -16.37 8.77 6.04
N ARG A 35 -15.91 8.26 4.92
CA ARG A 35 -14.74 7.38 4.91
C ARG A 35 -13.51 8.23 5.24
N PRO A 36 -12.71 7.88 6.26
CA PRO A 36 -11.46 8.57 6.51
C PRO A 36 -10.53 8.45 5.31
N HIS A 37 -9.78 9.52 5.03
CA HIS A 37 -8.71 9.43 4.04
C HIS A 37 -7.68 8.42 4.52
N PRO A 38 -7.30 7.39 3.73
CA PRO A 38 -6.42 6.32 4.20
C PRO A 38 -5.08 6.81 4.72
N TRP A 39 -4.51 7.85 4.12
CA TRP A 39 -3.24 8.43 4.55
C TRP A 39 -3.38 9.34 5.77
N HIS A 40 -4.35 10.26 5.75
CA HIS A 40 -4.43 11.33 6.75
C HIS A 40 -5.44 11.07 7.86
N GLY A 41 -6.41 10.20 7.64
CA GLY A 41 -7.54 9.99 8.55
C GLY A 41 -7.50 8.70 9.36
N LEU A 42 -6.50 7.86 9.17
CA LEU A 42 -6.27 6.64 9.95
C LEU A 42 -5.11 6.84 10.91
N GLU A 43 -5.10 6.10 12.02
CA GLU A 43 -4.00 6.13 12.98
C GLU A 43 -2.81 5.29 12.48
N VAL A 44 -1.59 5.63 12.94
CA VAL A 44 -0.35 4.93 12.59
C VAL A 44 -0.38 3.47 13.01
N GLY A 45 -0.98 3.16 14.14
CA GLY A 45 -1.09 1.81 14.65
C GLY A 45 -1.33 1.73 16.16
N PRO A 46 -1.61 0.51 16.67
CA PRO A 46 -1.94 0.31 18.08
C PRO A 46 -0.72 0.30 18.99
N GLU A 47 0.48 -0.06 18.50
CA GLU A 47 1.71 -0.21 19.29
C GLU A 47 2.94 0.24 18.50
N VAL A 48 2.93 1.51 18.08
CA VAL A 48 3.97 2.12 17.24
C VAL A 48 5.30 2.20 17.99
N PRO A 49 6.42 1.83 17.36
CA PRO A 49 6.61 1.36 15.99
C PRO A 49 6.58 -0.17 15.82
N ARG A 50 6.25 -0.93 16.86
CA ARG A 50 6.28 -2.41 16.83
C ARG A 50 5.12 -3.00 16.02
N VAL A 51 3.92 -2.51 16.26
CA VAL A 51 2.72 -2.87 15.51
C VAL A 51 2.12 -1.61 14.92
N VAL A 52 2.07 -1.57 13.60
CA VAL A 52 1.54 -0.45 12.82
C VAL A 52 0.32 -0.88 12.04
N HIS A 53 -0.49 0.08 11.65
CA HIS A 53 -1.49 -0.15 10.62
C HIS A 53 -0.83 -0.16 9.24
N ALA A 54 -1.26 -1.07 8.38
CA ALA A 54 -0.93 -1.09 6.97
C ALA A 54 -2.23 -0.95 6.16
N PHE A 55 -2.31 0.07 5.32
CA PHE A 55 -3.37 0.20 4.33
C PHE A 55 -2.90 -0.45 3.03
N ILE A 56 -3.58 -1.49 2.60
CA ILE A 56 -3.14 -2.35 1.49
C ILE A 56 -3.71 -1.84 0.17
N GLU A 57 -2.81 -1.57 -0.77
CA GLU A 57 -3.11 -1.13 -2.12
C GLU A 57 -2.97 -2.25 -3.15
N ILE A 58 -2.01 -3.17 -2.94
CA ILE A 58 -1.64 -4.22 -3.89
C ILE A 58 -1.58 -5.57 -3.18
N CYS A 59 -2.20 -6.57 -3.78
CA CYS A 59 -2.15 -7.96 -3.33
C CYS A 59 -1.13 -8.77 -4.14
N PRO A 60 -0.68 -9.93 -3.65
CA PRO A 60 0.33 -10.76 -4.34
C PRO A 60 -0.06 -11.22 -5.74
N PHE A 61 -1.33 -11.15 -6.10
CA PHE A 61 -1.84 -11.61 -7.39
C PHE A 61 -2.19 -10.47 -8.36
N ASP A 62 -1.99 -9.22 -7.93
CA ASP A 62 -2.34 -8.08 -8.76
C ASP A 62 -1.31 -7.91 -9.89
N LEU A 63 -1.82 -7.82 -11.11
CA LEU A 63 -1.06 -7.50 -12.32
C LEU A 63 -1.14 -6.01 -12.67
N VAL A 64 -1.74 -5.24 -11.79
CA VAL A 64 -1.95 -3.79 -11.92
C VAL A 64 -1.39 -3.12 -10.68
N LYS A 65 -0.67 -2.02 -10.87
CA LYS A 65 -0.32 -1.13 -9.76
C LYS A 65 -1.53 -0.27 -9.43
N TYR A 66 -1.97 -0.37 -8.20
CA TYR A 66 -2.94 0.53 -7.59
C TYR A 66 -2.24 1.49 -6.65
N GLU A 67 -2.84 2.64 -6.44
CA GLU A 67 -2.30 3.71 -5.64
C GLU A 67 -3.45 4.56 -5.06
N VAL A 68 -3.34 4.96 -3.81
CA VAL A 68 -4.31 5.89 -3.23
C VAL A 68 -4.13 7.27 -3.85
N ASP A 69 -5.20 7.80 -4.42
CA ASP A 69 -5.24 9.19 -4.87
C ASP A 69 -5.10 10.12 -3.66
N LYS A 70 -4.02 10.90 -3.63
CA LYS A 70 -3.64 11.74 -2.49
C LYS A 70 -4.65 12.84 -2.16
N THR A 71 -5.52 13.19 -3.11
CA THR A 71 -6.55 14.22 -2.92
C THR A 71 -7.86 13.63 -2.40
N THR A 72 -8.26 12.49 -2.94
CA THR A 72 -9.58 11.91 -2.68
C THR A 72 -9.57 10.75 -1.69
N GLY A 73 -8.41 10.11 -1.49
CA GLY A 73 -8.27 8.91 -0.65
C GLY A 73 -8.87 7.64 -1.26
N TYR A 74 -9.30 7.67 -2.52
CA TYR A 74 -9.76 6.47 -3.22
C TYR A 74 -8.59 5.74 -3.88
N LEU A 75 -8.68 4.41 -3.88
CA LEU A 75 -7.75 3.59 -4.64
C LEU A 75 -8.02 3.78 -6.14
N ARG A 76 -6.98 4.04 -6.90
CA ARG A 76 -7.03 4.22 -8.36
C ARG A 76 -6.03 3.30 -9.05
N VAL A 77 -6.30 3.00 -10.30
CA VAL A 77 -5.32 2.35 -11.16
C VAL A 77 -4.24 3.36 -11.54
N ASP A 78 -3.01 3.10 -11.17
CA ASP A 78 -1.84 3.81 -11.70
C ASP A 78 -1.49 3.28 -13.10
N ARG A 79 -1.10 2.00 -13.19
CA ARG A 79 -0.78 1.37 -14.46
C ARG A 79 -0.81 -0.16 -14.38
N PRO A 80 -0.99 -0.89 -15.49
CA PRO A 80 -0.63 -2.31 -15.56
C PRO A 80 0.86 -2.51 -15.27
N GLN A 81 1.21 -3.64 -14.66
CA GLN A 81 2.62 -4.00 -14.45
C GLN A 81 3.33 -4.13 -15.80
N ARG A 82 4.53 -3.55 -15.90
CA ARG A 82 5.29 -3.52 -17.16
C ARG A 82 6.06 -4.81 -17.41
N SER A 83 6.32 -5.57 -16.38
CA SER A 83 7.03 -6.85 -16.42
C SER A 83 6.11 -7.99 -16.02
N SER A 84 6.59 -9.23 -16.14
CA SER A 84 5.91 -10.43 -15.61
C SER A 84 6.04 -10.57 -14.09
N SER A 85 6.70 -9.64 -13.40
CA SER A 85 6.88 -9.67 -11.96
C SER A 85 5.56 -9.47 -11.23
N GLN A 86 5.30 -10.30 -10.23
CA GLN A 86 4.15 -10.17 -9.33
C GLN A 86 4.65 -9.79 -7.94
N HIS A 87 3.92 -8.92 -7.26
CA HIS A 87 4.28 -8.52 -5.91
C HIS A 87 4.29 -9.75 -4.97
N PRO A 88 5.37 -10.00 -4.23
CA PRO A 88 5.49 -11.25 -3.45
C PRO A 88 4.72 -11.25 -2.13
N THR A 89 4.25 -10.09 -1.68
CA THR A 89 3.55 -9.88 -0.41
C THR A 89 2.37 -8.93 -0.60
N LEU A 90 1.57 -8.72 0.44
CA LEU A 90 0.69 -7.55 0.51
C LEU A 90 1.56 -6.30 0.52
N TYR A 91 1.12 -5.25 -0.16
CA TYR A 91 1.85 -4.00 -0.28
C TYR A 91 0.92 -2.81 -0.14
N GLY A 92 1.40 -1.79 0.52
CA GLY A 92 0.70 -0.53 0.74
C GLY A 92 1.56 0.38 1.60
N PHE A 93 0.95 1.20 2.43
CA PHE A 93 1.66 2.19 3.22
C PHE A 93 1.19 2.25 4.68
N ILE A 94 1.98 2.88 5.52
CA ILE A 94 1.66 3.18 6.91
C ILE A 94 0.97 4.55 6.96
N PRO A 95 -0.28 4.66 7.48
CA PRO A 95 -0.97 5.94 7.63
C PRO A 95 -0.19 6.95 8.46
N LYS A 96 -0.40 8.25 8.20
CA LYS A 96 0.25 9.37 8.91
C LYS A 96 1.78 9.25 8.97
N THR A 97 2.39 8.77 7.86
CA THR A 97 3.84 8.80 7.64
C THR A 97 4.15 9.62 6.39
N TYR A 98 5.34 10.13 6.28
CA TYR A 98 5.82 10.90 5.13
C TYR A 98 7.32 10.73 4.98
N CYS A 99 7.78 10.37 3.78
CA CYS A 99 9.19 10.26 3.46
C CYS A 99 9.73 11.63 3.04
N GLY A 100 10.02 12.46 4.04
CA GLY A 100 10.51 13.81 3.87
C GLY A 100 12.03 13.94 4.13
N GLU A 101 12.41 15.06 4.73
CA GLU A 101 13.82 15.41 4.96
C GLU A 101 14.52 14.45 5.94
N ARG A 102 13.82 14.05 7.02
CA ARG A 102 14.41 13.17 8.05
C ARG A 102 14.63 11.76 7.53
N VAL A 103 13.65 11.24 6.78
CA VAL A 103 13.79 9.93 6.12
C VAL A 103 14.91 9.99 5.09
N GLY A 104 14.94 11.01 4.23
CA GLY A 104 16.02 11.22 3.26
C GLY A 104 17.41 11.26 3.92
N ALA A 105 17.55 11.90 5.07
CA ALA A 105 18.82 12.00 5.79
C ALA A 105 19.33 10.66 6.35
N LEU A 106 18.49 9.63 6.46
CA LEU A 106 18.91 8.28 6.88
C LEU A 106 19.65 7.52 5.75
N MET A 107 19.54 8.00 4.53
CA MET A 107 20.17 7.40 3.34
C MET A 107 21.14 8.42 2.70
N PRO A 108 22.44 8.36 3.00
CA PRO A 108 23.42 9.37 2.55
C PRO A 108 23.50 9.54 1.03
N GLU A 109 23.14 8.50 0.26
CA GLU A 109 23.15 8.54 -1.20
C GLU A 109 21.90 9.19 -1.80
N ALA A 110 20.85 9.38 -1.01
CA ALA A 110 19.62 10.00 -1.45
C ALA A 110 19.74 11.53 -1.48
N ALA A 111 19.18 12.14 -2.50
CA ALA A 111 19.06 13.60 -2.57
C ALA A 111 17.98 14.14 -1.63
N ARG A 112 16.93 13.33 -1.39
CA ARG A 112 15.76 13.63 -0.54
C ARG A 112 14.92 12.37 -0.32
N GLY A 113 13.91 12.42 0.55
CA GLY A 113 12.82 11.44 0.56
C GLY A 113 11.92 11.59 -0.67
N ASP A 114 11.13 10.58 -1.00
CA ASP A 114 10.29 10.54 -2.21
C ASP A 114 9.00 11.38 -2.10
N GLY A 115 8.67 11.88 -0.91
CA GLY A 115 7.48 12.70 -0.66
C GLY A 115 6.17 11.91 -0.59
N ASP A 116 6.25 10.62 -0.37
CA ASP A 116 5.12 9.70 -0.25
C ASP A 116 4.98 9.13 1.18
N PRO A 117 3.85 8.48 1.52
CA PRO A 117 3.76 7.73 2.76
C PRO A 117 4.76 6.57 2.77
N LEU A 118 5.22 6.19 3.95
CA LEU A 118 6.20 5.12 4.10
C LEU A 118 5.61 3.76 3.70
N ASP A 119 6.23 3.12 2.73
CA ASP A 119 5.81 1.85 2.15
C ASP A 119 6.00 0.68 3.11
N ILE A 120 5.06 -0.27 3.05
CA ILE A 120 5.10 -1.49 3.87
C ILE A 120 4.73 -2.74 3.06
N CYS A 121 5.54 -3.79 3.25
CA CYS A 121 5.30 -5.15 2.76
C CYS A 121 4.83 -6.02 3.91
N VAL A 122 3.66 -6.65 3.80
CA VAL A 122 3.12 -7.49 4.86
C VAL A 122 3.03 -8.95 4.41
N ILE A 123 3.72 -9.82 5.14
CA ILE A 123 3.75 -11.26 4.92
C ILE A 123 2.56 -11.90 5.64
N SER A 124 1.86 -12.79 4.94
CA SER A 124 0.76 -13.60 5.49
C SER A 124 0.89 -15.05 5.01
N GLU A 125 0.56 -15.99 5.88
CA GLU A 125 0.55 -17.43 5.53
C GLU A 125 -0.53 -17.73 4.49
N ARG A 126 -1.72 -17.11 4.65
CA ARG A 126 -2.81 -17.27 3.70
C ARG A 126 -2.84 -16.14 2.68
N PRO A 127 -3.12 -16.45 1.42
CA PRO A 127 -3.25 -15.42 0.40
C PRO A 127 -4.45 -14.53 0.68
N ILE A 128 -4.20 -13.23 0.80
CA ILE A 128 -5.23 -12.20 0.89
C ILE A 128 -5.32 -11.53 -0.48
N SER A 129 -6.50 -11.55 -1.09
CA SER A 129 -6.75 -11.04 -2.44
C SER A 129 -7.63 -9.78 -2.46
N LYS A 130 -7.69 -9.06 -1.33
CA LYS A 130 -8.46 -7.82 -1.21
C LYS A 130 -7.54 -6.65 -0.96
N THR A 131 -7.73 -5.62 -1.75
CA THR A 131 -7.15 -4.29 -1.55
C THR A 131 -8.11 -3.39 -0.75
N GLU A 132 -7.68 -2.19 -0.41
CA GLU A 132 -8.42 -1.22 0.42
C GLU A 132 -8.77 -1.76 1.81
N ILE A 133 -7.94 -2.60 2.36
CA ILE A 133 -8.08 -3.13 3.73
C ILE A 133 -7.04 -2.51 4.66
N LEU A 134 -7.44 -2.34 5.89
CA LEU A 134 -6.55 -1.97 7.00
C LEU A 134 -6.24 -3.23 7.81
N LEU A 135 -4.97 -3.44 8.13
CA LEU A 135 -4.55 -4.54 8.97
C LEU A 135 -3.47 -4.12 9.96
N ASN A 136 -3.32 -4.87 11.05
CA ASN A 136 -2.21 -4.73 11.97
C ASN A 136 -1.00 -5.51 11.46
N ALA A 137 0.12 -4.84 11.35
CA ALA A 137 1.36 -5.38 10.85
C ALA A 137 2.45 -5.26 11.93
N ARG A 138 3.05 -6.39 12.32
CA ARG A 138 4.21 -6.44 13.21
C ARG A 138 5.46 -6.22 12.39
N VAL A 139 6.13 -5.11 12.65
CA VAL A 139 7.35 -4.73 11.95
C VAL A 139 8.50 -5.63 12.35
N VAL A 140 9.22 -6.15 11.36
CA VAL A 140 10.38 -7.03 11.55
C VAL A 140 11.66 -6.50 10.94
N GLY A 141 11.59 -5.53 10.02
CA GLY A 141 12.76 -4.95 9.38
C GLY A 141 12.41 -4.15 8.14
N GLY A 142 13.33 -4.06 7.19
CA GLY A 142 13.11 -3.35 5.92
C GLY A 142 14.27 -3.45 4.95
N PHE A 143 14.12 -2.76 3.82
CA PHE A 143 15.15 -2.54 2.81
C PHE A 143 15.37 -1.05 2.62
N PRO A 144 16.62 -0.56 2.65
CA PRO A 144 16.93 0.76 2.13
C PRO A 144 16.88 0.68 0.60
N MET A 145 15.99 1.41 -0.01
CA MET A 145 15.84 1.48 -1.46
C MET A 145 16.05 2.91 -1.93
N LEU A 146 16.88 3.07 -2.96
CA LEU A 146 17.06 4.32 -3.68
C LEU A 146 16.36 4.17 -5.03
N ASP A 147 15.41 5.05 -5.34
CA ASP A 147 14.71 5.08 -6.62
C ASP A 147 14.86 6.44 -7.28
N GLY A 148 15.61 6.47 -8.39
CA GLY A 148 15.86 7.72 -9.11
C GLY A 148 16.60 8.79 -8.29
N GLY A 149 17.32 8.41 -7.23
CA GLY A 149 18.01 9.32 -6.31
C GLY A 149 17.20 9.77 -5.11
N GLU A 150 16.00 9.22 -4.91
CA GLU A 150 15.13 9.48 -3.76
C GLU A 150 15.12 8.28 -2.80
N ALA A 151 15.07 8.56 -1.49
CA ALA A 151 14.97 7.54 -0.46
C ALA A 151 13.54 7.00 -0.44
N ASP A 152 13.41 5.70 -0.66
CA ASP A 152 12.15 4.97 -0.82
C ASP A 152 12.21 3.64 -0.05
N ASP A 153 12.41 3.73 1.29
CA ASP A 153 12.52 2.56 2.17
C ASP A 153 11.28 1.67 2.11
N LYS A 154 11.49 0.35 2.15
CA LYS A 154 10.43 -0.64 2.19
C LYS A 154 10.41 -1.34 3.54
N ILE A 155 9.47 -0.99 4.39
CA ILE A 155 9.27 -1.68 5.68
C ILE A 155 8.79 -3.10 5.43
N ILE A 156 9.34 -4.06 6.15
CA ILE A 156 8.91 -5.45 6.13
C ILE A 156 8.23 -5.78 7.45
N ALA A 157 7.04 -6.35 7.34
CA ALA A 157 6.22 -6.75 8.47
C ALA A 157 5.56 -8.11 8.23
N VAL A 158 5.06 -8.71 9.30
CA VAL A 158 4.21 -9.89 9.26
C VAL A 158 2.80 -9.51 9.75
N LEU A 159 1.79 -10.19 9.26
CA LEU A 159 0.42 -10.00 9.77
C LEU A 159 0.38 -10.37 11.26
N GLU A 160 -0.08 -9.47 12.13
CA GLU A 160 0.07 -9.58 13.58
C GLU A 160 -0.54 -10.87 14.15
N ASN A 161 -1.71 -11.28 13.67
CA ASN A 161 -2.41 -12.48 14.14
C ASN A 161 -2.20 -13.71 13.25
N ASP A 162 -1.14 -13.72 12.44
CA ASP A 162 -0.82 -14.86 11.59
C ASP A 162 -0.24 -16.01 12.43
N PRO A 163 -0.81 -17.24 12.36
CA PRO A 163 -0.36 -18.35 13.21
C PRO A 163 1.06 -18.83 12.93
N LEU A 164 1.60 -18.61 11.72
CA LEU A 164 2.97 -18.98 11.37
C LEU A 164 3.99 -17.88 11.64
N TRP A 165 3.59 -16.61 11.42
CA TRP A 165 4.53 -15.50 11.39
C TRP A 165 4.46 -14.59 12.63
N SER A 166 3.41 -14.66 13.45
CA SER A 166 3.24 -13.76 14.59
C SER A 166 4.33 -13.83 15.68
N SER A 167 5.12 -14.90 15.69
CA SER A 167 6.26 -15.05 16.60
C SER A 167 7.57 -14.45 16.06
N VAL A 168 7.58 -13.94 14.82
CA VAL A 168 8.77 -13.33 14.23
C VAL A 168 8.87 -11.88 14.67
N ASP A 169 9.95 -11.54 15.37
CA ASP A 169 10.18 -10.21 15.93
C ASP A 169 11.27 -9.42 15.19
N ASP A 170 12.03 -10.09 14.33
CA ASP A 170 13.09 -9.49 13.52
C ASP A 170 13.20 -10.19 12.16
N ILE A 171 13.70 -9.48 11.17
CA ILE A 171 13.87 -10.01 9.80
C ILE A 171 14.74 -11.26 9.75
N ALA A 172 15.67 -11.42 10.68
CA ALA A 172 16.50 -12.61 10.81
C ALA A 172 15.70 -13.89 11.11
N GLY A 173 14.47 -13.76 11.60
CA GLY A 173 13.54 -14.86 11.80
C GLY A 173 12.78 -15.29 10.53
N LEU A 174 12.91 -14.55 9.44
CA LEU A 174 12.29 -14.89 8.16
C LEU A 174 13.18 -15.80 7.32
N PRO A 175 12.59 -16.68 6.48
CA PRO A 175 13.36 -17.48 5.52
C PRO A 175 14.16 -16.57 4.57
N PRO A 176 15.48 -16.77 4.42
CA PRO A 176 16.31 -15.95 3.53
C PRO A 176 15.80 -15.91 2.08
N ALA A 177 15.26 -17.03 1.58
CA ALA A 177 14.70 -17.10 0.23
C ALA A 177 13.48 -16.18 0.03
N LEU A 178 12.70 -15.89 1.08
CA LEU A 178 11.60 -14.94 1.02
C LEU A 178 12.13 -13.50 0.92
N ILE A 179 13.13 -13.17 1.72
CA ILE A 179 13.78 -11.84 1.70
C ILE A 179 14.40 -11.58 0.33
N GLU A 180 15.15 -12.57 -0.22
CA GLU A 180 15.76 -12.45 -1.55
C GLU A 180 14.71 -12.32 -2.68
N ARG A 181 13.56 -12.98 -2.56
CA ARG A 181 12.45 -12.84 -3.52
C ARG A 181 11.89 -11.40 -3.50
N MET A 182 11.69 -10.83 -2.32
CA MET A 182 11.20 -9.45 -2.16
C MET A 182 12.22 -8.46 -2.73
N ARG A 183 13.49 -8.64 -2.39
CA ARG A 183 14.59 -7.83 -2.92
C ARG A 183 14.66 -7.91 -4.44
N HIS A 184 14.62 -9.10 -5.02
CA HIS A 184 14.62 -9.30 -6.47
C HIS A 184 13.44 -8.60 -7.13
N TYR A 185 12.24 -8.68 -6.54
CA TYR A 185 11.07 -7.98 -7.05
C TYR A 185 11.34 -6.48 -7.17
N PHE A 186 11.73 -5.82 -6.09
CA PHE A 186 11.97 -4.38 -6.10
C PHE A 186 13.14 -3.96 -7.00
N MET A 187 14.15 -4.79 -7.16
CA MET A 187 15.25 -4.52 -8.11
C MET A 187 14.82 -4.62 -9.57
N THR A 188 13.77 -5.36 -9.89
CA THR A 188 13.46 -5.75 -11.28
C THR A 188 12.09 -5.30 -11.79
N TYR A 189 11.14 -4.94 -10.93
CA TYR A 189 9.77 -4.64 -11.35
C TYR A 189 9.65 -3.39 -12.26
N LYS A 190 10.61 -2.46 -12.19
CA LYS A 190 10.72 -1.27 -13.06
C LYS A 190 11.63 -1.47 -14.28
N LEU A 191 12.34 -2.60 -14.37
CA LEU A 191 13.23 -2.88 -15.47
C LEU A 191 12.49 -2.95 -16.81
N ILE A 192 12.96 -2.14 -17.76
CA ILE A 192 12.53 -2.18 -19.16
C ILE A 192 13.76 -2.48 -20.01
N PRO A 193 13.71 -3.46 -20.93
CA PRO A 193 14.82 -3.76 -21.81
C PRO A 193 15.29 -2.51 -22.57
N GLY A 194 16.58 -2.19 -22.43
CA GLY A 194 17.20 -1.02 -23.08
C GLY A 194 17.16 0.27 -22.27
N GLU A 195 16.53 0.29 -21.10
CA GLU A 195 16.56 1.41 -20.16
C GLU A 195 17.52 1.12 -18.99
N GLU A 196 18.11 2.18 -18.44
CA GLU A 196 18.93 2.09 -17.23
C GLU A 196 18.05 1.82 -16.00
N ASN A 197 18.47 0.86 -15.17
CA ASN A 197 17.82 0.65 -13.89
C ASN A 197 18.21 1.74 -12.89
N LYS A 198 17.24 2.54 -12.48
CA LYS A 198 17.43 3.64 -11.52
C LYS A 198 17.21 3.21 -10.07
N VAL A 199 16.89 1.94 -9.85
CA VAL A 199 16.63 1.38 -8.51
C VAL A 199 17.88 0.69 -7.99
N SER A 200 18.27 1.01 -6.77
CA SER A 200 19.25 0.25 -6.00
C SER A 200 18.70 -0.10 -4.62
N ILE A 201 19.08 -1.27 -4.10
CA ILE A 201 18.60 -1.75 -2.79
C ILE A 201 19.81 -2.21 -1.99
N GLY A 202 19.97 -1.65 -0.82
CA GLY A 202 20.99 -2.03 0.15
C GLY A 202 20.69 -3.38 0.84
N PRO A 203 21.56 -3.79 1.79
CA PRO A 203 21.29 -4.93 2.65
C PRO A 203 20.01 -4.75 3.45
N ALA A 204 19.26 -5.83 3.65
CA ALA A 204 18.10 -5.80 4.54
C ALA A 204 18.55 -5.44 5.97
N TYR A 205 17.74 -4.65 6.67
CA TYR A 205 17.96 -4.28 8.06
C TYR A 205 16.87 -4.83 8.98
N GLY A 206 17.22 -5.07 10.25
CA GLY A 206 16.31 -5.56 11.27
C GLY A 206 15.39 -4.49 11.87
N PHE A 207 14.62 -4.91 12.87
CA PHE A 207 13.62 -4.06 13.53
C PHE A 207 14.20 -2.75 14.10
N ASP A 208 15.39 -2.78 14.68
CA ASP A 208 15.96 -1.58 15.33
C ASP A 208 16.16 -0.42 14.34
N HIS A 209 16.55 -0.72 13.10
CA HIS A 209 16.64 0.31 12.06
C HIS A 209 15.26 0.69 11.51
N ALA A 210 14.37 -0.28 11.26
CA ALA A 210 13.00 0.00 10.84
C ALA A 210 12.28 0.95 11.80
N LYS A 211 12.48 0.78 13.09
CA LYS A 211 11.98 1.69 14.13
C LYS A 211 12.42 3.14 13.89
N ILE A 212 13.69 3.35 13.54
CA ILE A 212 14.24 4.70 13.29
C ILE A 212 13.56 5.30 12.05
N VAL A 213 13.42 4.53 10.96
CA VAL A 213 12.78 4.99 9.73
C VAL A 213 11.32 5.38 9.99
N ILE A 214 10.55 4.53 10.69
CA ILE A 214 9.15 4.81 11.03
C ILE A 214 9.03 6.06 11.89
N GLN A 215 9.90 6.24 12.91
CA GLN A 215 9.86 7.42 13.75
C GLN A 215 10.23 8.70 12.98
N ALA A 216 11.19 8.63 12.05
CA ALA A 216 11.55 9.73 11.17
C ALA A 216 10.38 10.10 10.24
N SER A 217 9.72 9.12 9.64
CA SER A 217 8.58 9.35 8.74
C SER A 217 7.35 9.93 9.44
N ILE A 218 7.09 9.54 10.69
CA ILE A 218 6.03 10.17 11.52
C ILE A 218 6.40 11.62 11.85
N ALA A 219 7.66 11.88 12.18
CA ALA A 219 8.12 13.23 12.48
C ALA A 219 8.07 14.14 11.23
N ASP A 220 8.40 13.60 10.05
CA ASP A 220 8.26 14.31 8.78
C ASP A 220 6.78 14.60 8.48
N TYR A 221 5.89 13.62 8.68
CA TYR A 221 4.45 13.81 8.50
C TYR A 221 3.91 14.91 9.40
N ASN A 222 4.27 14.92 10.67
CA ASN A 222 3.83 15.95 11.62
C ASN A 222 4.37 17.34 11.26
N SER A 223 5.58 17.41 10.68
CA SER A 223 6.13 18.69 10.22
C SER A 223 5.46 19.21 8.96
N GLU A 224 5.01 18.32 8.06
CA GLU A 224 4.41 18.71 6.79
C GLU A 224 2.90 18.96 6.90
N PHE A 225 2.19 18.10 7.63
CA PHE A 225 0.73 18.07 7.68
C PHE A 225 0.14 18.30 9.08
N GLY A 226 0.97 18.36 10.12
CA GLY A 226 0.51 18.63 11.48
C GLY A 226 -0.08 20.03 11.58
N SER A 227 -1.29 20.13 12.14
CA SER A 227 -1.82 21.44 12.56
C SER A 227 -1.16 21.82 13.88
N ASP A 228 -0.53 22.98 13.95
CA ASP A 228 -0.16 23.65 15.21
C ASP A 228 -1.38 23.95 16.08
#